data_c6eb4fc467ade049a270bafc12ad62aa
#
_entry.id   c6eb4fc467ade049a270bafc12ad62aa
#
_cell.length_a   1.000
_cell.length_b   1.000
_cell.length_c   1.000
_cell.angle_alpha   90.00
_cell.angle_beta   90.00
_cell.angle_gamma   90.00
#
_symmetry.space_group_name_H-M   'P 1'
#
loop_
_entity.id
_entity.type
_entity.pdbx_description
1 polymer ?
#
loop_
_entity_poly.entity_id
_entity_poly.type
_entity_poly.pdbx_seq_one_letter_code
_entity_poly.pdbx_strand_id
1 'polypeptide(L)'
;MIDSAEAAQRLATAILDDITLENDARVRDAQDVEQELAPEIEEGRRLFRSRVAPELHKVFEDELLAWRGRAKDRAAALAPAMVDVSRLLLLAALVAALGAVVTWLTLRR
;
A
#
# COMPACT_ATOMS: atom_id res chain seq x y z
N MET A 1 2.12 -13.26 18.25
CA MET A 1 3.27 -12.72 17.49
C MET A 1 3.63 -13.66 16.37
N ILE A 2 3.91 -13.14 15.19
CA ILE A 2 4.32 -13.94 14.04
C ILE A 2 5.75 -14.46 14.27
N ASP A 3 5.93 -15.77 14.21
CA ASP A 3 7.22 -16.43 14.47
C ASP A 3 7.67 -17.34 13.33
N SER A 4 6.97 -17.34 12.20
CA SER A 4 7.34 -18.12 11.02
C SER A 4 7.80 -17.18 9.91
N ALA A 5 8.90 -17.54 9.25
CA ALA A 5 9.47 -16.76 8.16
C ALA A 5 8.47 -16.57 7.02
N GLU A 6 7.71 -17.61 6.72
CA GLU A 6 6.70 -17.57 5.65
C GLU A 6 5.58 -16.59 5.98
N ALA A 7 5.05 -16.61 7.20
CA ALA A 7 4.02 -15.68 7.62
C ALA A 7 4.56 -14.25 7.69
N ALA A 8 5.80 -14.07 8.13
CA ALA A 8 6.46 -12.78 8.15
C ALA A 8 6.62 -12.21 6.73
N GLN A 9 7.00 -13.05 5.77
CA GLN A 9 7.12 -12.63 4.37
C GLN A 9 5.78 -12.20 3.80
N ARG A 10 4.71 -12.93 4.08
CA ARG A 10 3.36 -12.56 3.64
C ARG A 10 2.94 -11.21 4.20
N LEU A 11 3.23 -10.95 5.47
CA LEU A 11 2.91 -9.66 6.07
C LEU A 11 3.72 -8.54 5.43
N ALA A 12 5.02 -8.74 5.24
CA ALA A 12 5.88 -7.74 4.59
C ALA A 12 5.37 -7.41 3.19
N THR A 13 5.05 -8.44 2.41
CA THR A 13 4.50 -8.27 1.06
C THR A 13 3.18 -7.50 1.09
N ALA A 14 2.29 -7.84 2.02
CA ALA A 14 1.01 -7.17 2.15
C ALA A 14 1.17 -5.69 2.50
N ILE A 15 2.08 -5.36 3.41
CA ILE A 15 2.36 -3.97 3.80
C ILE A 15 2.89 -3.18 2.60
N LEU A 16 3.86 -3.73 1.87
CA LEU A 16 4.46 -3.05 0.73
C LEU A 16 3.48 -2.92 -0.44
N ASP A 17 2.66 -3.91 -0.69
CA ASP A 17 1.61 -3.84 -1.71
C ASP A 17 0.57 -2.77 -1.36
N ASP A 18 0.21 -2.66 -0.09
CA ASP A 18 -0.73 -1.65 0.39
C ASP A 18 -0.17 -0.24 0.19
N ILE A 19 1.10 -0.02 0.54
CA ILE A 19 1.80 1.24 0.30
C ILE A 19 1.81 1.57 -1.19
N THR A 20 2.10 0.58 -2.03
CA THR A 20 2.15 0.74 -3.48
C THR A 20 0.79 1.15 -4.03
N LEU A 21 -0.26 0.47 -3.59
CA LEU A 21 -1.62 0.72 -4.08
C LEU A 21 -2.13 2.09 -3.65
N GLU A 22 -1.89 2.48 -2.42
CA GLU A 22 -2.33 3.78 -1.89
C GLU A 22 -1.58 4.96 -2.50
N ASN A 23 -0.38 4.73 -3.02
CA ASN A 23 0.50 5.77 -3.54
C ASN A 23 0.94 5.48 -4.97
N ASP A 24 0.10 4.85 -5.78
CA ASP A 24 0.48 4.35 -7.10
C ASP A 24 1.04 5.43 -8.02
N ALA A 25 0.46 6.63 -8.02
CA ALA A 25 0.94 7.73 -8.84
C ALA A 25 2.34 8.17 -8.41
N ARG A 26 2.57 8.29 -7.10
CA ARG A 26 3.87 8.65 -6.54
C ARG A 26 4.92 7.57 -6.86
N VAL A 27 4.52 6.29 -6.81
CA VAL A 27 5.40 5.19 -7.15
C VAL A 27 5.81 5.26 -8.63
N ARG A 28 4.84 5.48 -9.51
CA ARG A 28 5.12 5.52 -10.96
C ARG A 28 5.98 6.71 -11.36
N ASP A 29 5.79 7.85 -10.70
CA ASP A 29 6.45 9.09 -11.06
C ASP A 29 7.79 9.28 -10.34
N ALA A 30 8.06 8.52 -9.30
CA ALA A 30 9.28 8.67 -8.50
C ALA A 30 10.52 8.22 -9.25
N GLN A 31 11.61 8.93 -9.11
CA GLN A 31 12.92 8.48 -9.56
C GLN A 31 13.48 7.43 -8.59
N ASP A 32 13.30 7.67 -7.31
CA ASP A 32 13.69 6.75 -6.23
C ASP A 32 12.46 6.51 -5.35
N VAL A 33 11.82 5.36 -5.55
CA VAL A 33 10.58 5.01 -4.87
C VAL A 33 10.78 4.92 -3.36
N GLU A 34 11.90 4.34 -2.92
CA GLU A 34 12.20 4.20 -1.50
C GLU A 34 12.33 5.55 -0.81
N GLN A 35 12.99 6.50 -1.46
CA GLN A 35 13.15 7.85 -0.92
C GLN A 35 11.82 8.60 -0.93
N GLU A 36 11.07 8.49 -2.02
CA GLU A 36 9.78 9.16 -2.16
C GLU A 36 8.78 8.72 -1.11
N LEU A 37 8.77 7.43 -0.78
CA LEU A 37 7.84 6.83 0.16
C LEU A 37 8.48 6.51 1.52
N ALA A 38 9.59 7.15 1.84
CA ALA A 38 10.31 6.87 3.09
C ALA A 38 9.44 6.95 4.34
N PRO A 39 8.56 7.96 4.53
CA PRO A 39 7.68 7.99 5.71
C PRO A 39 6.72 6.82 5.77
N GLU A 40 6.12 6.45 4.64
CA GLU A 40 5.18 5.35 4.54
C GLU A 40 5.87 4.00 4.82
N ILE A 41 7.07 3.84 4.27
CA ILE A 41 7.89 2.64 4.51
C ILE A 41 8.27 2.54 5.98
N GLU A 42 8.66 3.64 6.60
CA GLU A 42 9.03 3.64 8.01
C GLU A 42 7.84 3.26 8.91
N GLU A 43 6.66 3.74 8.58
CA GLU A 43 5.45 3.37 9.29
C GLU A 43 5.14 1.88 9.10
N GLY A 44 5.28 1.38 7.88
CA GLY A 44 5.12 -0.04 7.59
C GLY A 44 6.12 -0.90 8.32
N ARG A 45 7.37 -0.44 8.42
CA ARG A 45 8.42 -1.13 9.16
C ARG A 45 8.09 -1.22 10.65
N ARG A 46 7.57 -0.17 11.24
CA ARG A 46 7.14 -0.18 12.64
C ARG A 46 6.00 -1.16 12.87
N LEU A 47 5.03 -1.16 11.98
CA LEU A 47 3.91 -2.09 12.05
C LEU A 47 4.41 -3.53 11.97
N PHE A 48 5.30 -3.82 11.02
CA PHE A 48 5.87 -5.15 10.86
C PHE A 48 6.59 -5.59 12.13
N ARG A 49 7.46 -4.73 12.66
CA ARG A 49 8.23 -5.04 13.86
C ARG A 49 7.36 -5.26 15.09
N SER A 50 6.22 -4.60 15.16
CA SER A 50 5.31 -4.76 16.29
C SER A 50 4.58 -6.10 16.28
N ARG A 51 4.54 -6.79 15.13
CA ARG A 51 3.76 -8.01 14.95
C ARG A 51 4.60 -9.26 14.72
N VAL A 52 5.90 -9.10 14.53
CA VAL A 52 6.79 -10.18 14.11
C VAL A 52 7.90 -10.35 15.13
N ALA A 53 8.27 -11.60 15.40
CA ALA A 53 9.37 -11.94 16.31
C ALA A 53 10.66 -11.23 15.89
N PRO A 54 11.48 -10.72 16.84
CA PRO A 54 12.66 -9.92 16.49
C PRO A 54 13.64 -10.59 15.54
N GLU A 55 13.82 -11.89 15.63
CA GLU A 55 14.72 -12.66 14.78
C GLU A 55 14.27 -12.67 13.31
N LEU A 56 13.03 -12.28 13.03
CA LEU A 56 12.47 -12.23 11.68
C LEU A 56 12.32 -10.80 11.15
N HIS A 57 12.77 -9.79 11.89
CA HIS A 57 12.64 -8.39 11.46
C HIS A 57 13.38 -8.12 10.15
N LYS A 58 14.46 -8.84 9.89
CA LYS A 58 15.19 -8.71 8.65
C LYS A 58 14.38 -9.12 7.42
N VAL A 59 13.32 -9.91 7.59
CA VAL A 59 12.45 -10.31 6.47
C VAL A 59 11.84 -9.08 5.78
N PHE A 60 11.46 -8.07 6.56
CA PHE A 60 10.92 -6.83 5.97
C PHE A 60 11.96 -6.12 5.11
N GLU A 61 13.21 -6.03 5.60
CA GLU A 61 14.28 -5.38 4.85
C GLU A 61 14.60 -6.13 3.56
N ASP A 62 14.58 -7.46 3.60
CA ASP A 62 14.79 -8.29 2.41
C ASP A 62 13.66 -8.09 1.38
N GLU A 63 12.41 -8.04 1.84
CA GLU A 63 11.27 -7.77 0.98
C GLU A 63 11.27 -6.35 0.43
N LEU A 64 11.69 -5.39 1.24
CA LEU A 64 11.83 -3.99 0.82
C LEU A 64 12.84 -3.88 -0.32
N LEU A 65 13.97 -4.56 -0.20
CA LEU A 65 15.00 -4.56 -1.22
C LEU A 65 14.47 -5.13 -2.54
N ALA A 66 13.74 -6.24 -2.48
CA ALA A 66 13.10 -6.83 -3.65
C ALA A 66 12.00 -5.92 -4.22
N TRP A 67 11.19 -5.33 -3.35
CA TRP A 67 10.13 -4.40 -3.74
C TRP A 67 10.68 -3.17 -4.47
N ARG A 68 11.79 -2.64 -4.00
CA ARG A 68 12.42 -1.46 -4.59
C ARG A 68 12.72 -1.65 -6.08
N GLY A 69 13.09 -2.88 -6.47
CA GLY A 69 13.36 -3.20 -7.87
C GLY A 69 12.13 -3.45 -8.72
N ARG A 70 10.96 -3.70 -8.10
CA ARG A 70 9.74 -4.07 -8.83
C ARG A 70 8.55 -3.14 -8.57
N ALA A 71 8.73 -2.10 -7.75
CA ALA A 71 7.61 -1.28 -7.28
C ALA A 71 6.81 -0.66 -8.42
N LYS A 72 7.48 -0.15 -9.45
CA LYS A 72 6.81 0.47 -10.59
C LYS A 72 6.02 -0.55 -11.40
N ASP A 73 6.58 -1.73 -11.62
CA ASP A 73 5.89 -2.83 -12.30
C ASP A 73 4.72 -3.32 -11.47
N ARG A 74 4.89 -3.40 -10.16
CA ARG A 74 3.83 -3.81 -9.25
C ARG A 74 2.69 -2.80 -9.22
N ALA A 75 3.00 -1.52 -9.22
CA ALA A 75 2.00 -0.46 -9.29
C ALA A 75 1.20 -0.57 -10.60
N ALA A 76 1.88 -0.80 -11.71
CA ALA A 76 1.23 -1.01 -13.00
C ALA A 76 0.38 -2.28 -13.02
N ALA A 77 0.80 -3.33 -12.32
CA ALA A 77 0.04 -4.58 -12.24
C ALA A 77 -1.19 -4.46 -11.34
N LEU A 78 -1.10 -3.69 -10.26
CA LEU A 78 -2.23 -3.46 -9.35
C LEU A 78 -3.23 -2.45 -9.91
N ALA A 79 -2.73 -1.41 -10.58
CA ALA A 79 -3.55 -0.34 -11.15
C ALA A 79 -4.48 -0.81 -12.28
N PRO A 80 -4.07 -1.67 -13.25
CA PRO A 80 -4.97 -2.09 -14.33
C PRO A 80 -6.23 -2.79 -13.86
N ALA A 81 -6.19 -3.49 -12.74
CA ALA A 81 -7.39 -4.10 -12.18
C ALA A 81 -8.41 -3.04 -11.77
N MET A 82 -7.96 -1.79 -11.59
CA MET A 82 -8.78 -0.65 -11.23
C MET A 82 -8.93 0.35 -12.37
N VAL A 83 -8.16 0.21 -13.45
CA VAL A 83 -8.12 1.15 -14.58
C VAL A 83 -9.17 0.82 -15.64
N ASP A 84 -9.65 -0.41 -15.68
CA ASP A 84 -10.70 -0.83 -16.59
C ASP A 84 -12.02 -0.13 -16.26
N VAL A 85 -13.08 -0.51 -16.94
CA VAL A 85 -14.43 -0.03 -16.69
C VAL A 85 -14.74 0.02 -15.20
N SER A 86 -14.15 -0.91 -14.44
CA SER A 86 -14.28 -0.95 -12.98
C SER A 86 -13.69 0.27 -12.29
N ARG A 87 -12.62 0.83 -12.80
CA ARG A 87 -12.00 2.02 -12.21
C ARG A 87 -12.88 3.26 -12.40
N LEU A 88 -13.44 3.40 -13.59
CA LEU A 88 -14.38 4.50 -13.87
C LEU A 88 -15.60 4.39 -12.98
N LEU A 89 -16.10 3.16 -12.80
CA LEU A 89 -17.24 2.91 -11.93
C LEU A 89 -16.89 3.14 -10.47
N LEU A 90 -15.68 2.74 -10.05
CA LEU A 90 -15.20 2.96 -8.69
C LEU A 90 -15.01 4.44 -8.39
N LEU A 91 -14.45 5.20 -9.32
CA LEU A 91 -14.30 6.65 -9.16
C LEU A 91 -15.66 7.33 -9.10
N ALA A 92 -16.59 6.93 -9.96
CA ALA A 92 -17.94 7.47 -9.95
C ALA A 92 -18.65 7.10 -8.62
N ALA A 93 -18.50 5.87 -8.16
CA ALA A 93 -19.08 5.42 -6.90
C ALA A 93 -18.45 6.13 -5.71
N LEU A 94 -17.13 6.35 -5.75
CA LEU A 94 -16.41 7.04 -4.69
C LEU A 94 -16.83 8.51 -4.60
N VAL A 95 -16.97 9.18 -5.74
CA VAL A 95 -17.44 10.56 -5.79
C VAL A 95 -18.89 10.65 -5.30
N ALA A 96 -19.74 9.71 -5.71
CA ALA A 96 -21.11 9.64 -5.24
C ALA A 96 -21.20 9.37 -3.74
N ALA A 97 -20.37 8.46 -3.24
CA ALA A 97 -20.31 8.14 -1.81
C ALA A 97 -19.84 9.34 -0.98
N LEU A 98 -18.80 10.04 -1.46
CA LEU A 98 -18.31 11.24 -0.79
C LEU A 98 -19.36 12.36 -0.82
N GLY A 99 -20.03 12.53 -1.93
CA GLY A 99 -21.12 13.47 -2.05
C GLY A 99 -22.27 13.15 -1.11
N ALA A 100 -22.65 11.88 -1.02
CA ALA A 100 -23.70 11.41 -0.13
C ALA A 100 -23.31 11.62 1.36
N VAL A 101 -22.07 11.34 1.71
CA VAL A 101 -21.59 11.55 3.08
C VAL A 101 -21.59 13.02 3.45
N VAL A 102 -21.13 13.88 2.56
CA VAL A 102 -21.12 15.33 2.79
C VAL A 102 -22.55 15.87 2.93
N THR A 103 -23.44 15.43 2.05
CA THR A 103 -24.84 15.82 2.10
C THR A 103 -25.50 15.34 3.40
N TRP A 104 -25.22 14.11 3.77
CA TRP A 104 -25.76 13.53 5.00
C TRP A 104 -25.28 14.26 6.22
N LEU A 105 -23.98 14.58 6.29
CA LEU A 105 -23.40 15.35 7.41
C LEU A 105 -23.98 16.77 7.47
N THR A 106 -24.21 17.38 6.33
CA THR A 106 -24.81 18.72 6.25
C THR A 106 -26.26 18.69 6.71
N LEU A 107 -27.01 17.67 6.30
CA LEU A 107 -28.42 17.53 6.69
C LEU A 107 -28.58 17.17 8.17
N ARG A 108 -27.57 16.58 8.78
CA ARG A 108 -27.60 16.22 10.18
C ARG A 108 -27.45 17.43 11.12
N ARG A 109 -26.99 18.52 10.60
CA ARG A 109 -26.84 19.76 11.35
C ARG A 109 -28.14 20.56 11.31
#